data_d1aa42bfbee8c6a8f0ac2781908332cb
#
_entry.id   d1aa42bfbee8c6a8f0ac2781908332cb
#
_cell.length_a   1.000
_cell.length_b   1.000
_cell.length_c   1.000
_cell.angle_alpha   90.00
_cell.angle_beta   90.00
_cell.angle_gamma   90.00
#
_symmetry.space_group_name_H-M   'P 1'
#
loop_
_entity.id
_entity.type
_entity.pdbx_description
1 polymer ?
#
loop_
_entity_poly.entity_id
_entity_poly.type
_entity_poly.pdbx_seq_one_letter_code
_entity_poly.pdbx_strand_id
1 'polypeptide(L)'
;MLVVLRKWPEGHLCSGCFARACEAYGRCAGCGVERLVPGIGKDGEALCTTCAGGLGDFTCTRCGIEGWLHYAGICGRCVLADRLTVILDDGTGAIRPELVSFFDSVCAMSRPRSGILWLTKPHVPPILRALALGQVPLTHDGLDTLQPYQSIRHIRDLLVGCGVLPPGDRLLFLFERGTPGRVQSIQDPNHTPDEPQSETQTTRTLG
;
A
#
# COMPACT_ATOMS: atom_id res chain seq x y z
N MET A 1 -26.13 6.61 3.57
CA MET A 1 -27.11 5.56 3.29
C MET A 1 -26.41 4.20 3.41
N LEU A 2 -26.70 3.43 4.47
CA LEU A 2 -26.13 2.11 4.69
C LEU A 2 -26.81 1.14 3.73
N VAL A 3 -26.09 0.66 2.70
CA VAL A 3 -26.60 -0.38 1.82
C VAL A 3 -26.51 -1.69 2.56
N VAL A 4 -27.65 -2.23 2.95
CA VAL A 4 -27.80 -3.57 3.55
C VAL A 4 -27.57 -4.59 2.44
N LEU A 5 -26.49 -5.34 2.50
CA LEU A 5 -26.11 -6.26 1.43
C LEU A 5 -26.49 -7.72 1.66
N ARG A 6 -26.58 -8.18 2.91
CA ARG A 6 -26.90 -9.58 3.21
C ARG A 6 -27.57 -9.75 4.58
N LYS A 7 -28.49 -10.68 4.64
CA LYS A 7 -29.05 -11.18 5.90
C LYS A 7 -28.07 -12.20 6.48
N TRP A 8 -27.57 -11.94 7.66
CA TRP A 8 -26.68 -12.78 8.45
C TRP A 8 -27.45 -13.37 9.62
N PRO A 9 -27.05 -14.48 10.24
CA PRO A 9 -27.78 -15.04 11.39
C PRO A 9 -27.98 -14.02 12.52
N GLU A 10 -27.00 -13.18 12.78
CA GLU A 10 -27.02 -12.13 13.80
C GLU A 10 -27.72 -10.84 13.33
N GLY A 11 -28.23 -10.79 12.08
CA GLY A 11 -28.92 -9.62 11.52
C GLY A 11 -28.37 -9.12 10.20
N HIS A 12 -28.59 -7.83 9.90
CA HIS A 12 -28.18 -7.24 8.63
C HIS A 12 -26.78 -6.65 8.73
N LEU A 13 -25.87 -7.07 7.85
CA LEU A 13 -24.53 -6.52 7.74
C LEU A 13 -24.41 -5.41 6.69
N CYS A 14 -23.70 -4.33 7.02
CA CYS A 14 -23.23 -3.38 6.03
C CYS A 14 -22.06 -3.96 5.22
N SER A 15 -21.76 -3.35 4.07
CA SER A 15 -20.66 -3.80 3.19
C SER A 15 -19.30 -3.91 3.88
N GLY A 16 -19.01 -2.99 4.80
CA GLY A 16 -17.75 -2.98 5.55
C GLY A 16 -17.66 -4.12 6.57
N CYS A 17 -18.75 -4.40 7.30
CA CYS A 17 -18.81 -5.51 8.24
C CYS A 17 -18.74 -6.86 7.50
N PHE A 18 -19.46 -6.99 6.39
CA PHE A 18 -19.39 -8.18 5.54
C PHE A 18 -17.96 -8.42 5.00
N ALA A 19 -17.29 -7.37 4.52
CA ALA A 19 -15.91 -7.48 4.05
C ALA A 19 -14.97 -8.00 5.13
N ARG A 20 -15.07 -7.44 6.35
CA ARG A 20 -14.25 -7.89 7.49
C ARG A 20 -14.54 -9.33 7.88
N ALA A 21 -15.81 -9.74 7.89
CA ALA A 21 -16.20 -11.11 8.16
C ALA A 21 -15.59 -12.09 7.14
N CYS A 22 -15.55 -11.71 5.85
CA CYS A 22 -14.95 -12.51 4.79
C CYS A 22 -13.40 -12.47 4.75
N GLU A 23 -12.77 -11.76 5.67
CA GLU A 23 -11.30 -11.70 5.86
C GLU A 23 -10.88 -12.28 7.23
N ALA A 24 -11.85 -12.74 8.04
CA ALA A 24 -11.59 -13.30 9.37
C ALA A 24 -11.24 -14.78 9.26
N TYR A 25 -9.98 -15.12 9.48
CA TYR A 25 -9.50 -16.51 9.54
C TYR A 25 -9.13 -16.87 10.96
N GLY A 26 -9.37 -18.12 11.31
CA GLY A 26 -9.05 -18.66 12.63
C GLY A 26 -9.62 -20.06 12.84
N ARG A 27 -9.42 -20.57 14.04
CA ARG A 27 -9.95 -21.86 14.44
C ARG A 27 -11.45 -21.76 14.73
N CYS A 28 -12.27 -22.50 14.00
CA CYS A 28 -13.70 -22.56 14.22
C CYS A 28 -14.01 -23.25 15.55
N ALA A 29 -14.75 -22.59 16.44
CA ALA A 29 -15.14 -23.16 17.72
C ALA A 29 -16.08 -24.39 17.59
N GLY A 30 -16.85 -24.45 16.49
CA GLY A 30 -17.79 -25.56 16.28
C GLY A 30 -17.15 -26.84 15.74
N CYS A 31 -16.19 -26.75 14.79
CA CYS A 31 -15.58 -27.95 14.19
C CYS A 31 -14.05 -28.05 14.42
N GLY A 32 -13.41 -27.07 15.06
CA GLY A 32 -11.99 -27.09 15.36
C GLY A 32 -11.05 -26.88 14.18
N VAL A 33 -11.58 -26.64 12.97
CA VAL A 33 -10.78 -26.47 11.76
C VAL A 33 -10.32 -25.02 11.61
N GLU A 34 -9.05 -24.83 11.20
CA GLU A 34 -8.49 -23.51 10.85
C GLU A 34 -8.97 -23.12 9.46
N ARG A 35 -9.83 -22.10 9.36
CA ARG A 35 -10.44 -21.68 8.10
C ARG A 35 -11.09 -20.29 8.22
N LEU A 36 -11.79 -19.84 7.19
CA LEU A 36 -12.63 -18.65 7.26
C LEU A 36 -13.71 -18.80 8.33
N VAL A 37 -13.77 -17.88 9.29
CA VAL A 37 -14.73 -17.88 10.43
C VAL A 37 -15.57 -16.58 10.42
N PRO A 38 -16.45 -16.42 9.43
CA PRO A 38 -17.22 -15.20 9.28
C PRO A 38 -18.42 -15.11 10.22
N GLY A 39 -18.79 -16.20 10.88
CA GLY A 39 -19.92 -16.28 11.81
C GLY A 39 -19.50 -16.05 13.25
N ILE A 40 -20.48 -15.68 14.08
CA ILE A 40 -20.35 -15.50 15.52
C ILE A 40 -21.37 -16.39 16.21
N GLY A 41 -20.94 -17.21 17.15
CA GLY A 41 -21.82 -18.03 17.96
C GLY A 41 -22.48 -17.24 19.08
N LYS A 42 -23.32 -17.94 19.88
CA LYS A 42 -24.13 -17.32 20.94
C LYS A 42 -23.28 -16.65 22.03
N ASP A 43 -22.11 -17.23 22.32
CA ASP A 43 -21.17 -16.73 23.34
C ASP A 43 -20.06 -15.85 22.74
N GLY A 44 -20.23 -15.44 21.47
CA GLY A 44 -19.28 -14.57 20.76
C GLY A 44 -18.11 -15.32 20.11
N GLU A 45 -18.13 -16.66 20.12
CA GLU A 45 -17.10 -17.50 19.52
C GLU A 45 -17.14 -17.44 17.98
N ALA A 46 -15.95 -17.56 17.35
CA ALA A 46 -15.81 -17.54 15.91
C ALA A 46 -16.23 -18.86 15.25
N LEU A 47 -17.15 -18.82 14.31
CA LEU A 47 -17.69 -19.98 13.61
C LEU A 47 -17.46 -19.91 12.10
N CYS A 48 -17.14 -21.06 11.49
CA CYS A 48 -17.12 -21.16 10.03
C CYS A 48 -18.54 -21.10 9.44
N THR A 49 -18.62 -20.93 8.12
CA THR A 49 -19.90 -20.79 7.41
C THR A 49 -20.89 -21.93 7.69
N THR A 50 -20.41 -23.16 7.77
CA THR A 50 -21.22 -24.35 8.04
C THR A 50 -21.71 -24.38 9.49
N CYS A 51 -20.81 -24.16 10.45
CA CYS A 51 -21.18 -24.19 11.89
C CYS A 51 -22.06 -22.99 12.28
N ALA A 52 -21.99 -21.90 11.57
CA ALA A 52 -22.85 -20.71 11.75
C ALA A 52 -24.21 -20.84 11.04
N GLY A 53 -24.59 -22.02 10.54
CA GLY A 53 -25.90 -22.24 9.93
C GLY A 53 -25.94 -22.06 8.41
N GLY A 54 -24.82 -22.24 7.71
CA GLY A 54 -24.77 -22.22 6.25
C GLY A 54 -24.86 -20.83 5.63
N LEU A 55 -23.93 -19.95 5.97
CA LEU A 55 -23.87 -18.56 5.48
C LEU A 55 -23.62 -18.42 3.97
N GLY A 56 -23.43 -19.52 3.27
CA GLY A 56 -23.13 -19.63 1.85
C GLY A 56 -21.73 -20.18 1.58
N ASP A 57 -21.43 -20.37 0.30
CA ASP A 57 -20.11 -20.82 -0.16
C ASP A 57 -19.21 -19.59 -0.36
N PHE A 58 -18.05 -19.62 0.25
CA PHE A 58 -16.98 -18.63 0.14
C PHE A 58 -15.73 -19.22 -0.49
N THR A 59 -15.81 -20.41 -1.06
CA THR A 59 -14.69 -21.11 -1.69
C THR A 59 -14.46 -20.57 -3.11
N CYS A 60 -13.25 -20.11 -3.37
CA CYS A 60 -12.88 -19.64 -4.70
C CYS A 60 -12.88 -20.78 -5.71
N THR A 61 -13.59 -20.61 -6.82
CA THR A 61 -13.68 -21.61 -7.90
C THR A 61 -12.34 -21.86 -8.59
N ARG A 62 -11.36 -20.95 -8.46
CA ARG A 62 -10.06 -21.06 -9.14
C ARG A 62 -8.97 -21.63 -8.22
N CYS A 63 -8.81 -21.09 -7.03
CA CYS A 63 -7.70 -21.47 -6.13
C CYS A 63 -8.12 -22.28 -4.89
N GLY A 64 -9.44 -22.51 -4.68
CA GLY A 64 -9.96 -23.26 -3.55
C GLY A 64 -9.87 -22.55 -2.19
N ILE A 65 -9.28 -21.35 -2.12
CA ILE A 65 -9.18 -20.61 -0.85
C ILE A 65 -10.52 -19.95 -0.54
N GLU A 66 -10.93 -20.04 0.74
CA GLU A 66 -12.12 -19.34 1.22
C GLU A 66 -11.84 -17.83 1.36
N GLY A 67 -12.86 -17.02 1.14
CA GLY A 67 -12.76 -15.56 1.31
C GLY A 67 -13.85 -14.80 0.60
N TRP A 68 -13.73 -13.49 0.54
CA TRP A 68 -14.66 -12.68 -0.24
C TRP A 68 -14.59 -13.06 -1.72
N LEU A 69 -15.74 -13.48 -2.26
CA LEU A 69 -15.87 -13.79 -3.68
C LEU A 69 -16.39 -12.58 -4.46
N HIS A 70 -15.73 -12.30 -5.56
CA HIS A 70 -16.14 -11.36 -6.59
C HIS A 70 -17.05 -12.06 -7.63
N TYR A 71 -17.13 -11.50 -8.86
CA TYR A 71 -17.87 -12.13 -9.96
C TYR A 71 -17.35 -13.56 -10.25
N ALA A 72 -18.24 -14.40 -10.73
CA ALA A 72 -17.95 -15.81 -11.10
C ALA A 72 -17.35 -16.66 -9.96
N GLY A 73 -17.54 -16.29 -8.70
CA GLY A 73 -17.04 -17.05 -7.54
C GLY A 73 -15.52 -17.00 -7.38
N ILE A 74 -14.85 -15.98 -7.89
CA ILE A 74 -13.39 -15.81 -7.82
C ILE A 74 -13.03 -14.93 -6.62
N CYS A 75 -12.06 -15.35 -5.79
CA CYS A 75 -11.62 -14.59 -4.63
C CYS A 75 -10.84 -13.31 -5.01
N GLY A 76 -10.74 -12.39 -4.06
CA GLY A 76 -10.04 -11.12 -4.26
C GLY A 76 -8.56 -11.28 -4.64
N ARG A 77 -7.89 -12.34 -4.17
CA ARG A 77 -6.49 -12.63 -4.54
C ARG A 77 -6.35 -12.98 -6.03
N CYS A 78 -7.24 -13.83 -6.54
CA CYS A 78 -7.26 -14.17 -7.96
C CYS A 78 -7.63 -12.97 -8.85
N VAL A 79 -8.59 -12.13 -8.41
CA VAL A 79 -8.93 -10.88 -9.11
C VAL A 79 -7.78 -9.89 -9.13
N LEU A 80 -7.06 -9.76 -8.01
CA LEU A 80 -5.87 -8.89 -7.92
C LEU A 80 -4.77 -9.37 -8.88
N ALA A 81 -4.49 -10.67 -8.89
CA ALA A 81 -3.51 -11.27 -9.79
C ALA A 81 -3.86 -11.03 -11.25
N ASP A 82 -5.12 -11.27 -11.68
CA ASP A 82 -5.56 -11.02 -13.04
C ASP A 82 -5.36 -9.56 -13.47
N ARG A 83 -5.77 -8.61 -12.60
CA ARG A 83 -5.61 -7.18 -12.90
C ARG A 83 -4.16 -6.77 -12.99
N LEU A 84 -3.34 -7.28 -12.09
CA LEU A 84 -1.92 -6.94 -12.04
C LEU A 84 -1.17 -7.56 -13.24
N THR A 85 -1.52 -8.79 -13.66
CA THR A 85 -0.97 -9.42 -14.87
C THR A 85 -1.23 -8.54 -16.11
N VAL A 86 -2.46 -8.05 -16.28
CA VAL A 86 -2.81 -7.16 -17.41
C VAL A 86 -2.04 -5.84 -17.38
N ILE A 87 -1.79 -5.29 -16.17
CA ILE A 87 -1.07 -4.02 -16.02
C ILE A 87 0.43 -4.20 -16.26
N LEU A 88 1.00 -5.31 -15.78
CA LEU A 88 2.43 -5.61 -15.86
C LEU A 88 2.84 -6.37 -17.12
N ASP A 89 1.92 -6.61 -18.05
CA ASP A 89 2.23 -7.20 -19.35
C ASP A 89 3.24 -6.30 -20.10
N ASP A 90 4.37 -6.89 -20.49
CA ASP A 90 5.46 -6.22 -21.20
C ASP A 90 5.18 -6.07 -22.72
N GLY A 91 3.98 -6.44 -23.17
CA GLY A 91 3.55 -6.44 -24.57
C GLY A 91 3.73 -7.79 -25.26
N THR A 92 4.29 -8.79 -24.59
CA THR A 92 4.46 -10.17 -25.11
C THR A 92 3.48 -11.17 -24.47
N GLY A 93 2.63 -10.72 -23.56
CA GLY A 93 1.77 -11.56 -22.73
C GLY A 93 2.48 -12.09 -21.46
N ALA A 94 3.65 -11.55 -21.12
CA ALA A 94 4.45 -11.95 -19.97
C ALA A 94 4.72 -10.78 -19.04
N ILE A 95 5.13 -11.10 -17.82
CA ILE A 95 5.66 -10.13 -16.85
C ILE A 95 7.18 -10.16 -16.95
N ARG A 96 7.82 -9.00 -17.06
CA ARG A 96 9.29 -8.90 -17.07
C ARG A 96 9.88 -9.58 -15.84
N PRO A 97 10.99 -10.36 -15.98
CA PRO A 97 11.61 -11.07 -14.87
C PRO A 97 11.91 -10.19 -13.65
N GLU A 98 12.31 -8.94 -13.87
CA GLU A 98 12.63 -7.98 -12.83
C GLU A 98 11.41 -7.57 -11.98
N LEU A 99 10.19 -7.72 -12.52
CA LEU A 99 8.94 -7.35 -11.84
C LEU A 99 8.20 -8.56 -11.23
N VAL A 100 8.69 -9.77 -11.39
CA VAL A 100 8.05 -10.98 -10.85
C VAL A 100 7.98 -10.92 -9.33
N SER A 101 9.06 -10.55 -8.63
CA SER A 101 9.06 -10.41 -7.16
C SER A 101 8.07 -9.34 -6.68
N PHE A 102 7.89 -8.26 -7.44
CA PHE A 102 6.90 -7.25 -7.15
C PHE A 102 5.47 -7.81 -7.32
N PHE A 103 5.20 -8.51 -8.42
CA PHE A 103 3.92 -9.18 -8.67
C PHE A 103 3.56 -10.13 -7.53
N ASP A 104 4.49 -11.02 -7.16
CA ASP A 104 4.29 -12.01 -6.10
C ASP A 104 4.03 -11.33 -4.74
N SER A 105 4.79 -10.30 -4.41
CA SER A 105 4.64 -9.55 -3.17
C SER A 105 3.27 -8.87 -3.06
N VAL A 106 2.80 -8.25 -4.15
CA VAL A 106 1.47 -7.61 -4.19
C VAL A 106 0.35 -8.66 -4.13
N CYS A 107 0.48 -9.79 -4.81
CA CYS A 107 -0.51 -10.88 -4.78
C CYS A 107 -0.55 -11.59 -3.42
N ALA A 108 0.55 -11.61 -2.67
CA ALA A 108 0.64 -12.23 -1.35
C ALA A 108 0.06 -11.38 -0.21
N MET A 109 -0.35 -10.13 -0.48
CA MET A 109 -0.86 -9.24 0.56
C MET A 109 -2.05 -9.85 1.32
N SER A 110 -2.12 -9.61 2.63
CA SER A 110 -3.19 -10.14 3.50
C SER A 110 -4.58 -9.62 3.16
N ARG A 111 -4.67 -8.41 2.56
CA ARG A 111 -5.93 -7.75 2.18
C ARG A 111 -5.99 -7.46 0.67
N PRO A 112 -6.32 -8.44 -0.18
CA PRO A 112 -6.36 -8.28 -1.63
C PRO A 112 -7.27 -7.14 -2.11
N ARG A 113 -8.36 -6.86 -1.37
CA ARG A 113 -9.25 -5.74 -1.66
C ARG A 113 -8.52 -4.40 -1.65
N SER A 114 -7.58 -4.19 -0.75
CA SER A 114 -6.79 -2.95 -0.71
C SER A 114 -5.93 -2.79 -1.97
N GLY A 115 -5.32 -3.88 -2.44
CA GLY A 115 -4.59 -3.92 -3.71
C GLY A 115 -5.50 -3.64 -4.91
N ILE A 116 -6.67 -4.28 -4.96
CA ILE A 116 -7.67 -4.03 -6.02
C ILE A 116 -8.06 -2.55 -6.06
N LEU A 117 -8.37 -1.94 -4.91
CA LEU A 117 -8.73 -0.52 -4.82
C LEU A 117 -7.54 0.39 -5.17
N TRP A 118 -6.34 0.01 -4.79
CA TRP A 118 -5.13 0.75 -5.17
C TRP A 118 -4.93 0.78 -6.69
N LEU A 119 -5.13 -0.36 -7.38
CA LEU A 119 -5.06 -0.44 -8.83
C LEU A 119 -6.18 0.33 -9.56
N THR A 120 -7.26 0.76 -8.87
CA THR A 120 -8.29 1.61 -9.49
C THR A 120 -7.94 3.09 -9.48
N LYS A 121 -6.88 3.50 -8.76
CA LYS A 121 -6.43 4.91 -8.78
C LYS A 121 -5.90 5.26 -10.17
N PRO A 122 -6.37 6.36 -10.80
CA PRO A 122 -6.15 6.61 -12.23
C PRO A 122 -4.68 6.73 -12.62
N HIS A 123 -3.80 7.08 -11.68
CA HIS A 123 -2.37 7.24 -11.92
C HIS A 123 -1.53 5.97 -11.66
N VAL A 124 -2.07 4.96 -10.95
CA VAL A 124 -1.30 3.75 -10.61
C VAL A 124 -1.07 2.84 -11.81
N PRO A 125 -2.11 2.42 -12.58
CA PRO A 125 -1.91 1.55 -13.73
C PRO A 125 -0.97 2.14 -14.80
N PRO A 126 -1.04 3.44 -15.18
CA PRO A 126 -0.10 4.02 -16.14
C PRO A 126 1.36 3.95 -15.68
N ILE A 127 1.63 4.22 -14.40
CA ILE A 127 2.98 4.14 -13.84
C ILE A 127 3.51 2.70 -13.91
N LEU A 128 2.74 1.73 -13.42
CA LEU A 128 3.13 0.32 -13.45
C LEU A 128 3.34 -0.19 -14.87
N ARG A 129 2.50 0.23 -15.81
CA ARG A 129 2.63 -0.13 -17.23
C ARG A 129 3.89 0.48 -17.86
N ALA A 130 4.23 1.73 -17.53
CA ALA A 130 5.46 2.36 -18.01
C ALA A 130 6.72 1.60 -17.53
N LEU A 131 6.70 1.11 -16.29
CA LEU A 131 7.76 0.24 -15.74
C LEU A 131 7.79 -1.12 -16.44
N ALA A 132 6.62 -1.74 -16.67
CA ALA A 132 6.51 -3.03 -17.35
C ALA A 132 7.03 -2.98 -18.79
N LEU A 133 6.70 -1.93 -19.53
CA LEU A 133 7.14 -1.71 -20.90
C LEU A 133 8.60 -1.22 -21.01
N GLY A 134 9.30 -0.99 -19.90
CA GLY A 134 10.66 -0.45 -19.91
C GLY A 134 10.76 1.00 -20.38
N GLN A 135 9.64 1.73 -20.44
CA GLN A 135 9.61 3.17 -20.79
C GLN A 135 10.26 4.02 -19.71
N VAL A 136 10.29 3.52 -18.49
CA VAL A 136 10.97 4.14 -17.35
C VAL A 136 11.91 3.10 -16.75
N PRO A 137 13.18 3.45 -16.50
CA PRO A 137 14.14 2.56 -15.84
C PRO A 137 13.67 2.14 -14.44
N LEU A 138 13.89 0.89 -14.06
CA LEU A 138 13.67 0.38 -12.70
C LEU A 138 14.81 0.84 -11.77
N THR A 139 14.90 2.15 -11.57
CA THR A 139 15.87 2.84 -10.70
C THR A 139 15.16 3.91 -9.88
N HIS A 140 15.80 4.38 -8.82
CA HIS A 140 15.26 5.51 -8.04
C HIS A 140 15.10 6.77 -8.89
N ASP A 141 16.08 7.09 -9.70
CA ASP A 141 16.06 8.24 -10.61
C ASP A 141 14.96 8.12 -11.67
N GLY A 142 14.79 6.93 -12.25
CA GLY A 142 13.70 6.65 -13.18
C GLY A 142 12.33 6.93 -12.57
N LEU A 143 12.11 6.45 -11.34
CA LEU A 143 10.87 6.73 -10.61
C LEU A 143 10.67 8.22 -10.32
N ASP A 144 11.74 8.99 -10.12
CA ASP A 144 11.67 10.43 -9.83
C ASP A 144 11.19 11.27 -11.02
N THR A 145 11.24 10.73 -12.23
CA THR A 145 10.67 11.38 -13.43
C THR A 145 9.15 11.32 -13.50
N LEU A 146 8.50 10.52 -12.64
CA LEU A 146 7.07 10.24 -12.68
C LEU A 146 6.25 11.06 -11.68
N GLN A 147 4.96 11.17 -11.94
CA GLN A 147 3.99 11.89 -11.09
C GLN A 147 2.73 11.02 -10.89
N PRO A 148 1.97 11.19 -9.79
CA PRO A 148 2.20 12.09 -8.63
C PRO A 148 3.13 11.48 -7.58
N TYR A 149 3.88 12.31 -6.89
CA TYR A 149 4.92 11.92 -5.92
C TYR A 149 4.47 10.90 -4.86
N GLN A 150 3.29 11.06 -4.28
CA GLN A 150 2.81 10.13 -3.23
C GLN A 150 2.62 8.70 -3.74
N SER A 151 2.17 8.55 -4.99
CA SER A 151 2.01 7.22 -5.61
C SER A 151 3.34 6.60 -5.96
N ILE A 152 4.28 7.41 -6.46
CA ILE A 152 5.65 6.99 -6.73
C ILE A 152 6.34 6.54 -5.45
N ARG A 153 6.20 7.28 -4.35
CA ARG A 153 6.76 6.89 -3.06
C ARG A 153 6.24 5.51 -2.62
N HIS A 154 4.94 5.27 -2.72
CA HIS A 154 4.36 3.98 -2.34
C HIS A 154 4.84 2.84 -3.25
N ILE A 155 4.89 3.06 -4.58
CA ILE A 155 5.43 2.08 -5.54
C ILE A 155 6.90 1.80 -5.24
N ARG A 156 7.70 2.83 -4.97
CA ARG A 156 9.12 2.69 -4.58
C ARG A 156 9.27 1.85 -3.31
N ASP A 157 8.49 2.16 -2.26
CA ASP A 157 8.51 1.40 -1.01
C ASP A 157 8.20 -0.10 -1.25
N LEU A 158 7.25 -0.41 -2.13
CA LEU A 158 6.95 -1.79 -2.53
C LEU A 158 8.09 -2.44 -3.32
N LEU A 159 8.67 -1.74 -4.31
CA LEU A 159 9.79 -2.25 -5.12
C LEU A 159 11.05 -2.49 -4.28
N VAL A 160 11.32 -1.64 -3.31
CA VAL A 160 12.40 -1.85 -2.33
C VAL A 160 12.07 -3.04 -1.41
N GLY A 161 10.85 -3.11 -0.90
CA GLY A 161 10.41 -4.16 0.01
C GLY A 161 10.46 -5.57 -0.60
N CYS A 162 10.27 -5.70 -1.93
CA CYS A 162 10.37 -6.98 -2.64
C CYS A 162 11.75 -7.20 -3.32
N GLY A 163 12.73 -6.34 -3.07
CA GLY A 163 14.12 -6.50 -3.55
C GLY A 163 14.33 -6.15 -5.03
N VAL A 164 13.37 -5.55 -5.71
CA VAL A 164 13.52 -5.06 -7.09
C VAL A 164 14.41 -3.82 -7.14
N LEU A 165 14.31 -2.96 -6.15
CA LEU A 165 15.20 -1.81 -5.98
C LEU A 165 16.04 -1.97 -4.71
N PRO A 166 17.28 -1.49 -4.70
CA PRO A 166 18.08 -1.43 -3.49
C PRO A 166 17.43 -0.48 -2.47
N PRO A 167 17.66 -0.67 -1.15
CA PRO A 167 17.26 0.33 -0.17
C PRO A 167 17.96 1.66 -0.46
N GLY A 168 17.17 2.70 -0.73
CA GLY A 168 17.69 4.06 -0.92
C GLY A 168 18.01 4.71 0.42
N ASP A 169 19.07 5.53 0.46
CA ASP A 169 19.36 6.34 1.62
C ASP A 169 18.32 7.47 1.74
N ARG A 170 17.33 7.26 2.60
CA ARG A 170 16.20 8.20 2.80
C ARG A 170 16.63 9.62 3.15
N LEU A 171 17.82 9.77 3.73
CA LEU A 171 18.35 11.06 4.14
C LEU A 171 18.94 11.83 2.95
N LEU A 172 19.61 11.15 2.01
CA LEU A 172 20.13 11.77 0.78
C LEU A 172 18.99 12.35 -0.07
N PHE A 173 17.89 11.64 -0.27
CA PHE A 173 16.73 12.13 -1.04
C PHE A 173 16.04 13.37 -0.45
N LEU A 174 16.07 13.54 0.87
CA LEU A 174 15.52 14.74 1.53
C LEU A 174 16.48 15.93 1.42
N PHE A 175 17.79 15.68 1.40
CA PHE A 175 18.80 16.74 1.27
C PHE A 175 18.92 17.28 -0.16
N GLU A 176 18.88 16.42 -1.18
CA GLU A 176 19.01 16.84 -2.59
C GLU A 176 17.81 17.65 -3.07
N ARG A 177 16.61 17.44 -2.52
CA ARG A 177 15.40 18.23 -2.85
C ARG A 177 15.17 19.46 -1.96
N GLY A 178 15.92 19.59 -0.86
CA GLY A 178 15.75 20.66 0.14
C GLY A 178 16.59 21.91 -0.12
N THR A 179 17.53 21.91 -1.06
CA THR A 179 18.45 23.06 -1.24
C THR A 179 18.79 23.39 -2.70
N PRO A 180 17.86 23.94 -3.49
CA PRO A 180 18.29 24.82 -4.56
C PRO A 180 18.59 26.18 -3.93
N GLY A 181 19.84 26.49 -3.64
CA GLY A 181 20.27 27.87 -3.47
C GLY A 181 20.89 28.31 -2.13
N ARG A 182 21.30 27.43 -1.21
CA ARG A 182 21.90 27.87 0.06
C ARG A 182 23.32 27.37 0.36
N VAL A 183 24.02 26.77 -0.60
CA VAL A 183 25.41 26.29 -0.38
C VAL A 183 26.47 27.20 -1.04
N GLN A 184 26.08 28.31 -1.71
CA GLN A 184 27.04 29.22 -2.33
C GLN A 184 27.47 30.42 -1.47
N SER A 185 27.12 30.49 -0.18
CA SER A 185 27.42 31.64 0.68
C SER A 185 28.43 31.38 1.81
N ILE A 186 29.14 30.26 1.82
CA ILE A 186 30.09 29.93 2.92
C ILE A 186 31.56 29.95 2.42
N GLN A 187 31.85 30.48 1.25
CA GLN A 187 33.24 30.69 0.82
C GLN A 187 33.43 32.10 0.34
N ASP A 188 33.33 33.06 1.26
CA ASP A 188 33.90 34.40 1.08
C ASP A 188 35.14 34.53 1.99
N PRO A 189 36.37 34.44 1.45
CA PRO A 189 37.60 34.47 2.26
C PRO A 189 37.99 35.86 2.77
N ASN A 190 37.12 36.90 2.65
CA ASN A 190 37.41 38.26 3.01
C ASN A 190 36.53 38.87 4.10
N HIS A 191 35.96 38.06 4.98
CA HIS A 191 35.25 38.61 6.15
C HIS A 191 36.24 38.83 7.29
N THR A 192 36.77 40.05 7.42
CA THR A 192 37.48 40.56 8.59
C THR A 192 36.44 40.85 9.69
N PRO A 193 36.66 40.39 10.93
CA PRO A 193 35.74 40.71 12.04
C PRO A 193 35.96 42.18 12.47
N ASP A 194 34.86 42.94 12.45
CA ASP A 194 34.83 44.30 13.03
C ASP A 194 35.07 44.25 14.54
N GLU A 195 35.94 45.17 14.99
CA GLU A 195 36.35 45.43 16.34
C GLU A 195 35.16 45.91 17.22
N PRO A 196 35.05 45.54 18.50
CA PRO A 196 33.96 45.99 19.35
C PRO A 196 34.14 47.45 19.78
N GLN A 197 33.20 48.30 19.39
CA GLN A 197 33.10 49.67 19.88
C GLN A 197 32.60 49.64 21.33
N SER A 198 33.42 50.26 22.21
CA SER A 198 33.17 50.50 23.62
C SER A 198 31.98 51.46 23.84
N GLU A 199 30.88 50.97 24.43
CA GLU A 199 29.79 51.82 24.89
C GLU A 199 30.12 52.46 26.26
N THR A 200 30.20 53.77 26.22
CA THR A 200 30.32 54.66 27.38
C THR A 200 28.98 54.69 28.15
N GLN A 201 29.03 54.28 29.38
CA GLN A 201 27.92 54.43 30.37
C GLN A 201 27.67 55.93 30.63
N THR A 202 26.44 56.38 30.39
CA THR A 202 25.93 57.64 30.93
C THR A 202 24.85 57.32 31.97
N THR A 203 25.25 57.48 33.24
CA THR A 203 24.40 57.56 34.43
C THR A 203 23.52 58.80 34.32
N ARG A 204 22.20 58.65 34.46
CA ARG A 204 21.28 59.77 34.66
C ARG A 204 20.51 59.55 35.94
N THR A 205 20.83 60.36 36.92
CA THR A 205 20.26 60.52 38.28
C THR A 205 18.87 61.16 38.20
N LEU A 206 18.02 60.72 39.10
CA LEU A 206 16.69 61.15 39.41
C LEU A 206 16.55 62.64 39.70
N GLY A 207 15.46 63.26 39.34
CA GLY A 207 14.77 64.38 39.84
C GLY A 207 13.25 64.15 39.76
#